data_44aed8c60924fb7cfd709db699260c21
#
_entry.id   44aed8c60924fb7cfd709db699260c21
#
_cell.length_a   1.000
_cell.length_b   1.000
_cell.length_c   1.000
_cell.angle_alpha   90.00
_cell.angle_beta   90.00
_cell.angle_gamma   90.00
#
_symmetry.space_group_name_H-M   'P 1'
#
loop_
_entity.id
_entity.type
_entity.pdbx_description
1 polymer ?
#
loop_
_entity_poly.entity_id
_entity_poly.type
_entity_poly.pdbx_seq_one_letter_code
_entity_poly.pdbx_strand_id
1 'polypeptide(L)'
;RDISEDMSLFLQYAEGYRNPNFDEAYNTYTNLAQMYTIIPNPDITAETSEGFEIGLRGNLNNTSWSLAYYKNDYKDFIAYEYLFPPIQGVLQVQYQNLGSVETEGIEFESKTVFNENLSASIGISLNEGKEDDGYLDSLSPDHAKIGLSWVSDSGKLRWNTISTIMESSSSNLSPVCGRSGTCLPAQRTSGRVTLDSYLSFNVSEKINIKIGARNLTDVKYWDYPTVAGQAAGTADEYLMPGRNLSFSVRYSL
;
A
#
# COMPACT_ATOMS: atom_id res chain seq x y z
N ARG A 1 -0.04 24.77 14.55
CA ARG A 1 -0.54 26.07 15.04
C ARG A 1 -2.05 26.08 14.94
N ASP A 2 -2.73 26.48 16.01
CA ASP A 2 -4.18 26.68 15.96
C ASP A 2 -4.52 27.91 15.12
N ILE A 3 -5.43 27.73 14.18
CA ILE A 3 -6.01 28.81 13.34
C ILE A 3 -7.29 29.31 13.99
N SER A 4 -8.05 28.40 14.61
CA SER A 4 -9.24 28.67 15.40
C SER A 4 -9.37 27.65 16.52
N GLU A 5 -10.43 27.75 17.35
CA GLU A 5 -10.73 26.77 18.40
C GLU A 5 -10.92 25.35 17.82
N ASP A 6 -11.42 25.24 16.60
CA ASP A 6 -11.78 23.97 15.96
C ASP A 6 -10.87 23.55 14.81
N MET A 7 -9.80 24.32 14.49
CA MET A 7 -8.95 24.06 13.34
C MET A 7 -7.49 24.37 13.64
N SER A 8 -6.59 23.44 13.29
CA SER A 8 -5.15 23.63 13.38
C SER A 8 -4.45 23.32 12.05
N LEU A 9 -3.41 24.10 11.77
CA LEU A 9 -2.41 23.84 10.72
C LEU A 9 -1.26 23.07 11.34
N PHE A 10 -0.80 22.04 10.63
CA PHE A 10 0.47 21.40 10.95
C PHE A 10 1.42 21.46 9.76
N LEU A 11 2.68 21.48 10.08
CA LEU A 11 3.80 21.46 9.14
C LEU A 11 4.83 20.51 9.71
N GLN A 12 5.31 19.58 8.88
CA GLN A 12 6.36 18.68 9.24
C GLN A 12 7.45 18.69 8.17
N TYR A 13 8.70 18.71 8.60
CA TYR A 13 9.86 18.41 7.79
C TYR A 13 10.66 17.33 8.49
N ALA A 14 11.08 16.34 7.76
CA ALA A 14 11.86 15.23 8.27
C ALA A 14 12.97 14.87 7.30
N GLU A 15 14.14 14.60 7.83
CA GLU A 15 15.26 13.98 7.10
C GLU A 15 15.47 12.57 7.64
N GLY A 16 15.75 11.65 6.75
CA GLY A 16 16.03 10.27 7.08
C GLY A 16 17.22 9.73 6.31
N TYR A 17 17.82 8.68 6.82
CA TYR A 17 18.80 7.89 6.10
C TYR A 17 18.65 6.42 6.46
N ARG A 18 19.01 5.56 5.51
CA ARG A 18 19.07 4.11 5.71
C ARG A 18 20.42 3.60 5.22
N ASN A 19 21.19 3.02 6.11
CA ASN A 19 22.40 2.30 5.68
C ASN A 19 22.01 0.98 5.00
N PRO A 20 22.77 0.55 3.98
CA PRO A 20 22.60 -0.77 3.43
C PRO A 20 22.75 -1.82 4.52
N ASN A 21 21.91 -2.83 4.49
CA ASN A 21 22.05 -3.97 5.39
C ASN A 21 23.15 -4.92 4.87
N PHE A 22 23.52 -5.93 5.69
CA PHE A 22 24.57 -6.87 5.34
C PHE A 22 24.27 -7.62 4.03
N ASP A 23 23.02 -8.01 3.83
CA ASP A 23 22.62 -8.75 2.63
C ASP A 23 22.69 -7.90 1.37
N GLU A 24 22.36 -6.61 1.46
CA GLU A 24 22.46 -5.67 0.34
C GLU A 24 23.93 -5.46 -0.09
N ALA A 25 24.84 -5.35 0.87
CA ALA A 25 26.25 -5.08 0.58
C ALA A 25 27.07 -6.34 0.24
N TYR A 26 26.80 -7.47 0.91
CA TYR A 26 27.70 -8.62 0.92
C TYR A 26 27.07 -9.94 0.52
N ASN A 27 25.75 -9.99 0.24
CA ASN A 27 25.10 -11.24 -0.14
C ASN A 27 25.68 -11.78 -1.46
N THR A 28 25.94 -13.08 -1.47
CA THR A 28 26.29 -13.82 -2.69
C THR A 28 25.46 -15.08 -2.74
N TYR A 29 24.74 -15.27 -3.82
CA TYR A 29 23.87 -16.43 -4.01
C TYR A 29 23.79 -16.79 -5.49
N THR A 30 23.98 -18.06 -5.81
CA THR A 30 23.88 -18.54 -7.19
C THR A 30 22.78 -19.59 -7.31
N ASN A 31 21.86 -19.37 -8.24
CA ASN A 31 20.81 -20.31 -8.61
C ASN A 31 21.01 -20.77 -10.05
N LEU A 32 21.67 -21.90 -10.23
CA LEU A 32 21.95 -22.47 -11.56
C LEU A 32 20.69 -22.99 -12.25
N ALA A 33 19.66 -23.41 -11.50
CA ALA A 33 18.40 -23.85 -12.09
C ALA A 33 17.65 -22.70 -12.76
N GLN A 34 17.79 -21.50 -12.21
CA GLN A 34 17.20 -20.27 -12.74
C GLN A 34 18.23 -19.37 -13.45
N MET A 35 19.49 -19.81 -13.58
CA MET A 35 20.55 -19.13 -14.30
C MET A 35 20.79 -17.67 -13.86
N TYR A 36 20.79 -17.40 -12.54
CA TYR A 36 21.18 -16.11 -12.01
C TYR A 36 22.13 -16.23 -10.82
N THR A 37 22.86 -15.16 -10.56
CA THR A 37 23.72 -15.00 -9.37
C THR A 37 23.58 -13.60 -8.81
N ILE A 38 23.44 -13.51 -7.49
CA ILE A 38 23.55 -12.26 -6.76
C ILE A 38 25.02 -12.05 -6.45
N ILE A 39 25.53 -10.89 -6.80
CA ILE A 39 26.93 -10.51 -6.54
C ILE A 39 26.96 -9.35 -5.51
N PRO A 40 27.96 -9.33 -4.60
CA PRO A 40 28.07 -8.32 -3.59
C PRO A 40 28.39 -6.94 -4.19
N ASN A 41 27.96 -5.88 -3.51
CA ASN A 41 28.35 -4.51 -3.79
C ASN A 41 28.81 -3.83 -2.48
N PRO A 42 30.09 -3.96 -2.10
CA PRO A 42 30.58 -3.33 -0.88
C PRO A 42 30.69 -1.79 -0.98
N ASP A 43 30.55 -1.23 -2.16
CA ASP A 43 30.62 0.23 -2.41
C ASP A 43 29.24 0.91 -2.32
N ILE A 44 28.19 0.15 -2.01
CA ILE A 44 26.84 0.69 -1.83
C ILE A 44 26.80 1.69 -0.66
N THR A 45 26.21 2.84 -0.89
CA THR A 45 26.12 3.93 0.08
C THR A 45 24.75 3.97 0.77
N ALA A 46 24.64 4.78 1.83
CA ALA A 46 23.35 5.00 2.48
C ALA A 46 22.41 5.76 1.55
N GLU A 47 21.15 5.32 1.50
CA GLU A 47 20.07 6.13 0.95
C GLU A 47 19.67 7.23 1.92
N THR A 48 19.24 8.37 1.40
CA THR A 48 18.75 9.51 2.18
C THR A 48 17.35 9.90 1.73
N SER A 49 16.60 10.49 2.64
CA SER A 49 15.26 11.01 2.32
C SER A 49 15.03 12.35 2.98
N GLU A 50 14.31 13.20 2.27
CA GLU A 50 13.78 14.47 2.77
C GLU A 50 12.27 14.44 2.58
N GLY A 51 11.51 14.66 3.65
CA GLY A 51 10.06 14.66 3.64
C GLY A 51 9.48 15.98 4.10
N PHE A 52 8.50 16.46 3.39
CA PHE A 52 7.72 17.64 3.73
C PHE A 52 6.24 17.29 3.77
N GLU A 53 5.55 17.73 4.81
CA GLU A 53 4.11 17.57 4.94
C GLU A 53 3.48 18.86 5.46
N ILE A 54 2.39 19.27 4.85
CA ILE A 54 1.55 20.37 5.30
C ILE A 54 0.10 19.92 5.34
N GLY A 55 -0.62 20.24 6.40
CA GLY A 55 -2.02 19.87 6.47
C GLY A 55 -2.82 20.67 7.46
N LEU A 56 -4.12 20.50 7.30
CA LEU A 56 -5.15 21.05 8.16
C LEU A 56 -5.90 19.91 8.83
N ARG A 57 -6.21 20.08 10.08
CA ARG A 57 -7.09 19.17 10.81
C ARG A 57 -8.05 19.98 11.68
N GLY A 58 -9.23 19.45 11.85
CA GLY A 58 -10.22 20.18 12.65
C GLY A 58 -11.44 19.36 12.98
N ASN A 59 -12.35 20.03 13.69
CA ASN A 59 -13.65 19.52 14.03
C ASN A 59 -14.72 20.48 13.49
N LEU A 60 -15.75 19.92 12.89
CA LEU A 60 -16.94 20.66 12.47
C LEU A 60 -18.17 19.92 13.01
N ASN A 61 -18.78 20.44 14.05
CA ASN A 61 -19.85 19.77 14.78
C ASN A 61 -19.42 18.34 15.22
N ASN A 62 -20.09 17.33 14.68
CA ASN A 62 -19.85 15.92 14.99
C ASN A 62 -18.84 15.24 14.04
N THR A 63 -18.14 16.02 13.24
CA THR A 63 -17.19 15.52 12.24
C THR A 63 -15.78 15.98 12.58
N SER A 64 -14.86 15.04 12.79
CA SER A 64 -13.44 15.29 12.77
C SER A 64 -12.91 15.06 11.35
N TRP A 65 -11.95 15.87 10.91
CA TRP A 65 -11.38 15.75 9.57
C TRP A 65 -9.91 16.16 9.56
N SER A 66 -9.17 15.62 8.59
CA SER A 66 -7.80 16.04 8.24
C SER A 66 -7.63 16.05 6.73
N LEU A 67 -6.82 16.98 6.25
CA LEU A 67 -6.35 17.09 4.87
C LEU A 67 -4.86 17.36 4.92
N ALA A 68 -4.06 16.55 4.26
CA ALA A 68 -2.62 16.69 4.18
C ALA A 68 -2.15 16.62 2.72
N TYR A 69 -1.13 17.38 2.40
CA TYR A 69 -0.27 17.20 1.24
C TYR A 69 1.11 16.83 1.73
N TYR A 70 1.71 15.82 1.13
CA TYR A 70 3.08 15.42 1.42
C TYR A 70 3.91 15.32 0.14
N LYS A 71 5.21 15.51 0.30
CA LYS A 71 6.22 15.26 -0.72
C LYS A 71 7.46 14.65 -0.06
N ASN A 72 7.96 13.56 -0.64
CA ASN A 72 9.18 12.91 -0.19
C ASN A 72 10.14 12.75 -1.37
N ASP A 73 11.37 13.17 -1.16
CA ASP A 73 12.48 13.02 -2.10
C ASP A 73 13.48 12.01 -1.50
N TYR A 74 13.78 10.95 -2.26
CA TYR A 74 14.76 9.93 -1.90
C TYR A 74 15.94 10.01 -2.86
N LYS A 75 17.15 9.93 -2.32
CA LYS A 75 18.40 9.92 -3.08
C LYS A 75 19.18 8.65 -2.75
N ASP A 76 19.91 8.15 -3.75
CA ASP A 76 20.71 6.93 -3.63
C ASP A 76 19.88 5.72 -3.17
N PHE A 77 18.63 5.62 -3.65
CA PHE A 77 17.70 4.55 -3.30
C PHE A 77 18.31 3.18 -3.62
N ILE A 78 18.28 2.26 -2.66
CA ILE A 78 18.90 0.94 -2.80
C ILE A 78 17.90 -0.04 -3.39
N ALA A 79 18.19 -0.55 -4.58
CA ALA A 79 17.38 -1.57 -5.23
C ALA A 79 18.21 -2.58 -6.01
N TYR A 80 17.57 -3.65 -6.49
CA TYR A 80 18.18 -4.65 -7.35
C TYR A 80 18.33 -4.14 -8.77
N GLU A 81 19.55 -4.30 -9.31
CA GLU A 81 19.84 -4.09 -10.72
C GLU A 81 20.21 -5.40 -11.42
N TYR A 82 19.71 -5.57 -12.64
CA TYR A 82 20.07 -6.67 -13.54
C TYR A 82 21.20 -6.24 -14.45
N LEU A 83 22.37 -6.85 -14.29
CA LEU A 83 23.56 -6.50 -15.05
C LEU A 83 23.59 -7.27 -16.38
N PHE A 84 23.52 -6.56 -17.48
CA PHE A 84 23.62 -7.10 -18.83
C PHE A 84 24.94 -6.75 -19.51
N PRO A 85 25.49 -7.61 -20.39
CA PRO A 85 24.98 -8.95 -20.75
C PRO A 85 25.28 -10.01 -19.69
N PRO A 86 24.51 -11.13 -19.64
CA PRO A 86 24.83 -12.27 -18.77
C PRO A 86 26.23 -12.81 -18.99
N ILE A 87 26.93 -13.18 -17.92
CA ILE A 87 28.26 -13.79 -17.99
C ILE A 87 28.10 -15.30 -18.06
N GLN A 88 28.59 -15.92 -19.14
CA GLN A 88 28.45 -17.36 -19.39
C GLN A 88 27.01 -17.88 -19.31
N GLY A 89 26.06 -17.05 -19.71
CA GLY A 89 24.63 -17.37 -19.66
C GLY A 89 23.96 -17.20 -18.28
N VAL A 90 24.73 -16.79 -17.26
CA VAL A 90 24.23 -16.52 -15.92
C VAL A 90 24.00 -15.03 -15.75
N LEU A 91 22.75 -14.61 -15.46
CA LEU A 91 22.39 -13.24 -15.20
C LEU A 91 22.96 -12.80 -13.86
N GLN A 92 23.67 -11.69 -13.82
CA GLN A 92 24.12 -11.10 -12.58
C GLN A 92 23.07 -10.13 -12.05
N VAL A 93 22.85 -10.16 -10.76
CA VAL A 93 21.95 -9.26 -10.02
C VAL A 93 22.76 -8.63 -8.90
N GLN A 94 22.66 -7.35 -8.72
CA GLN A 94 23.41 -6.62 -7.70
C GLN A 94 22.53 -5.55 -7.07
N TYR A 95 22.66 -5.34 -5.77
CA TYR A 95 22.11 -4.14 -5.15
C TYR A 95 22.96 -2.93 -5.54
N GLN A 96 22.30 -1.87 -5.99
CA GLN A 96 22.93 -0.61 -6.35
C GLN A 96 22.16 0.56 -5.77
N ASN A 97 22.82 1.69 -5.62
CA ASN A 97 22.13 2.93 -5.40
C ASN A 97 21.54 3.38 -6.74
N LEU A 98 20.23 3.38 -6.83
CA LEU A 98 19.52 4.02 -7.92
C LEU A 98 19.58 5.54 -7.74
N GLY A 99 19.20 6.27 -8.77
CA GLY A 99 19.16 7.72 -8.73
C GLY A 99 18.16 8.28 -7.69
N SER A 100 17.25 9.15 -8.10
CA SER A 100 16.26 9.73 -7.22
C SER A 100 14.89 9.07 -7.39
N VAL A 101 14.15 9.02 -6.28
CA VAL A 101 12.74 8.66 -6.26
C VAL A 101 12.00 9.80 -5.58
N GLU A 102 10.97 10.31 -6.23
CA GLU A 102 10.08 11.33 -5.69
C GLU A 102 8.67 10.75 -5.52
N THR A 103 8.06 11.00 -4.36
CA THR A 103 6.65 10.67 -4.13
C THR A 103 5.93 11.88 -3.57
N GLU A 104 4.73 12.15 -4.06
CA GLU A 104 3.86 13.18 -3.51
C GLU A 104 2.42 12.71 -3.48
N GLY A 105 1.60 13.35 -2.64
CA GLY A 105 0.21 12.98 -2.59
C GLY A 105 -0.65 13.87 -1.71
N ILE A 106 -1.95 13.62 -1.80
CA ILE A 106 -2.96 14.26 -0.97
C ILE A 106 -3.72 13.18 -0.22
N GLU A 107 -3.84 13.36 1.07
CA GLU A 107 -4.62 12.49 1.94
C GLU A 107 -5.74 13.29 2.61
N PHE A 108 -6.95 12.74 2.53
CA PHE A 108 -8.10 13.27 3.23
C PHE A 108 -8.73 12.18 4.09
N GLU A 109 -8.98 12.49 5.35
CA GLU A 109 -9.70 11.62 6.25
C GLU A 109 -10.82 12.40 6.95
N SER A 110 -11.95 11.75 7.14
CA SER A 110 -13.01 12.29 7.99
C SER A 110 -13.77 11.20 8.73
N LYS A 111 -14.26 11.55 9.91
CA LYS A 111 -15.14 10.70 10.71
C LYS A 111 -16.27 11.54 11.28
N THR A 112 -17.49 11.16 10.95
CA THR A 112 -18.73 11.78 11.46
C THR A 112 -19.42 10.84 12.42
N VAL A 113 -19.75 11.33 13.61
CA VAL A 113 -20.56 10.63 14.60
C VAL A 113 -21.98 11.18 14.53
N PHE A 114 -22.91 10.44 13.92
CA PHE A 114 -24.29 10.90 13.76
C PHE A 114 -25.07 10.87 15.08
N ASN A 115 -24.81 9.83 15.88
CA ASN A 115 -25.37 9.64 17.22
C ASN A 115 -24.53 8.60 17.98
N GLU A 116 -24.94 8.22 19.19
CA GLU A 116 -24.25 7.25 20.04
C GLU A 116 -24.06 5.87 19.39
N ASN A 117 -24.92 5.55 18.41
CA ASN A 117 -24.95 4.24 17.77
C ASN A 117 -24.29 4.21 16.38
N LEU A 118 -24.27 5.32 15.65
CA LEU A 118 -23.93 5.37 14.23
C LEU A 118 -22.81 6.37 13.95
N SER A 119 -21.77 5.91 13.26
CA SER A 119 -20.72 6.76 12.71
C SER A 119 -20.32 6.31 11.30
N ALA A 120 -19.85 7.26 10.49
CA ALA A 120 -19.27 7.00 9.19
C ALA A 120 -17.86 7.58 9.11
N SER A 121 -17.04 7.02 8.22
CA SER A 121 -15.71 7.51 7.91
C SER A 121 -15.45 7.51 6.40
N ILE A 122 -14.64 8.44 5.95
CA ILE A 122 -14.16 8.54 4.59
C ILE A 122 -12.64 8.74 4.67
N GLY A 123 -11.89 7.99 3.86
CA GLY A 123 -10.47 8.19 3.62
C GLY A 123 -10.24 8.22 2.11
N ILE A 124 -9.44 9.17 1.64
CA ILE A 124 -9.04 9.32 0.23
C ILE A 124 -7.53 9.50 0.22
N SER A 125 -6.86 8.77 -0.67
CA SER A 125 -5.42 8.88 -0.91
C SER A 125 -5.18 8.97 -2.41
N LEU A 126 -4.58 10.09 -2.84
CA LEU A 126 -4.16 10.37 -4.19
C LEU A 126 -2.64 10.46 -4.19
N ASN A 127 -1.97 9.64 -5.00
CA ASN A 127 -0.53 9.49 -4.96
C ASN A 127 0.09 9.61 -6.36
N GLU A 128 1.20 10.31 -6.45
CA GLU A 128 2.06 10.33 -7.64
C GLU A 128 3.49 10.00 -7.24
N GLY A 129 4.18 9.22 -8.08
CA GLY A 129 5.57 8.85 -7.86
C GLY A 129 6.35 8.82 -9.15
N LYS A 130 7.61 9.25 -9.07
CA LYS A 130 8.55 9.30 -10.18
C LYS A 130 9.89 8.74 -9.73
N GLU A 131 10.57 8.10 -10.64
CA GLU A 131 11.99 7.76 -10.56
C GLU A 131 12.73 8.40 -11.75
N ASP A 132 14.05 8.45 -11.72
CA ASP A 132 14.84 9.19 -12.71
C ASP A 132 14.43 8.92 -14.16
N ASP A 133 14.09 7.69 -14.49
CA ASP A 133 13.76 7.25 -15.85
C ASP A 133 12.25 7.11 -16.11
N GLY A 134 11.38 7.54 -15.18
CA GLY A 134 9.95 7.46 -15.45
C GLY A 134 9.01 7.41 -14.24
N TYR A 135 7.97 6.62 -14.36
CA TYR A 135 6.95 6.43 -13.34
C TYR A 135 7.39 5.40 -12.29
N LEU A 136 7.16 5.67 -11.02
CA LEU A 136 7.44 4.73 -9.94
C LEU A 136 6.42 3.58 -9.94
N ASP A 137 6.80 2.47 -10.53
CA ASP A 137 5.92 1.32 -10.74
C ASP A 137 5.41 0.65 -9.46
N SER A 138 6.09 0.86 -8.32
CA SER A 138 5.71 0.29 -7.02
C SER A 138 4.62 1.06 -6.27
N LEU A 139 4.22 2.24 -6.75
CA LEU A 139 3.25 3.08 -6.07
C LEU A 139 1.83 2.54 -6.22
N SER A 140 1.11 2.42 -5.10
CA SER A 140 -0.29 1.99 -5.11
C SER A 140 -1.18 2.99 -5.85
N PRO A 141 -2.17 2.51 -6.64
CA PRO A 141 -3.14 3.39 -7.27
C PRO A 141 -3.96 4.21 -6.28
N ASP A 142 -4.50 5.31 -6.75
CA ASP A 142 -5.42 6.16 -6.00
C ASP A 142 -6.60 5.37 -5.47
N HIS A 143 -6.98 5.67 -4.23
CA HIS A 143 -8.06 4.93 -3.60
C HIS A 143 -8.86 5.75 -2.60
N ALA A 144 -10.09 5.31 -2.39
CA ALA A 144 -10.96 5.80 -1.33
C ALA A 144 -11.55 4.65 -0.52
N LYS A 145 -11.74 4.90 0.78
CA LYS A 145 -12.41 3.97 1.69
C LYS A 145 -13.59 4.69 2.36
N ILE A 146 -14.74 4.05 2.36
CA ILE A 146 -15.94 4.54 3.02
C ILE A 146 -16.35 3.51 4.05
N GLY A 147 -16.36 3.91 5.31
CA GLY A 147 -16.73 3.05 6.44
C GLY A 147 -18.05 3.46 7.07
N LEU A 148 -18.84 2.49 7.50
CA LEU A 148 -20.01 2.69 8.34
C LEU A 148 -19.90 1.77 9.55
N SER A 149 -20.09 2.33 10.74
CA SER A 149 -20.06 1.61 12.01
C SER A 149 -21.33 1.84 12.77
N TRP A 150 -21.96 0.75 13.21
CA TRP A 150 -23.15 0.81 14.03
C TRP A 150 -23.01 -0.09 15.27
N VAL A 151 -23.53 0.39 16.39
CA VAL A 151 -23.54 -0.33 17.67
C VAL A 151 -24.95 -0.29 18.22
N SER A 152 -25.49 -1.42 18.68
CA SER A 152 -26.80 -1.43 19.36
C SER A 152 -26.76 -0.66 20.69
N ASP A 153 -27.92 -0.19 21.19
CA ASP A 153 -28.02 0.53 22.46
C ASP A 153 -27.45 -0.25 23.64
N SER A 154 -27.57 -1.57 23.62
CA SER A 154 -26.97 -2.43 24.63
C SER A 154 -25.45 -2.60 24.51
N GLY A 155 -24.83 -2.09 23.45
CA GLY A 155 -23.42 -2.30 23.13
C GLY A 155 -23.05 -3.74 22.74
N LYS A 156 -24.00 -4.68 22.77
CA LYS A 156 -23.73 -6.10 22.52
C LYS A 156 -23.55 -6.44 21.06
N LEU A 157 -24.23 -5.77 20.16
CA LEU A 157 -24.13 -5.99 18.72
C LEU A 157 -23.39 -4.82 18.07
N ARG A 158 -22.37 -5.13 17.27
CA ARG A 158 -21.60 -4.17 16.48
C ARG A 158 -21.56 -4.61 15.04
N TRP A 159 -21.85 -3.69 14.14
CA TRP A 159 -21.76 -3.90 12.71
C TRP A 159 -20.84 -2.86 12.10
N ASN A 160 -19.90 -3.32 11.29
CA ASN A 160 -18.98 -2.47 10.53
C ASN A 160 -19.03 -2.91 9.08
N THR A 161 -19.07 -1.96 8.17
CA THR A 161 -18.92 -2.22 6.76
C THR A 161 -17.96 -1.20 6.14
N ILE A 162 -17.14 -1.67 5.19
CA ILE A 162 -16.13 -0.85 4.53
C ILE A 162 -16.22 -1.11 3.03
N SER A 163 -16.43 -0.05 2.27
CA SER A 163 -16.26 -0.08 0.81
C SER A 163 -14.89 0.48 0.46
N THR A 164 -14.12 -0.24 -0.33
CA THR A 164 -12.86 0.22 -0.92
C THR A 164 -13.06 0.43 -2.40
N ILE A 165 -12.81 1.65 -2.85
CA ILE A 165 -12.81 2.07 -4.25
C ILE A 165 -11.35 2.27 -4.62
N MET A 166 -10.87 1.61 -5.65
CA MET A 166 -9.49 1.73 -6.12
C MET A 166 -9.48 1.99 -7.61
N GLU A 167 -8.64 2.91 -8.05
CA GLU A 167 -8.42 3.16 -9.47
C GLU A 167 -7.66 2.01 -10.14
N SER A 168 -7.64 2.04 -11.47
CA SER A 168 -6.75 1.17 -12.25
C SER A 168 -5.30 1.60 -12.05
N SER A 169 -4.37 0.64 -12.13
CA SER A 169 -2.94 0.98 -12.17
C SER A 169 -2.61 1.87 -13.38
N SER A 170 -1.52 2.64 -13.27
CA SER A 170 -1.05 3.52 -14.34
C SER A 170 -0.95 2.79 -15.69
N SER A 171 -1.15 3.54 -16.77
CA SER A 171 -0.87 3.07 -18.14
C SER A 171 0.62 3.14 -18.50
N ASN A 172 1.42 3.84 -17.70
CA ASN A 172 2.82 4.16 -17.94
C ASN A 172 3.79 3.21 -17.22
N LEU A 173 3.31 2.02 -16.84
CA LEU A 173 4.17 1.02 -16.20
C LEU A 173 5.29 0.58 -17.13
N SER A 174 6.48 0.43 -16.60
CA SER A 174 7.65 -0.03 -17.32
C SER A 174 7.48 -1.47 -17.79
N PRO A 175 7.87 -1.82 -19.03
CA PRO A 175 7.82 -3.20 -19.50
C PRO A 175 8.68 -4.12 -18.64
N VAL A 176 8.19 -5.33 -18.38
CA VAL A 176 8.93 -6.35 -17.65
C VAL A 176 9.78 -7.15 -18.64
N CYS A 177 11.09 -7.04 -18.53
CA CYS A 177 12.03 -7.70 -19.43
C CYS A 177 12.53 -9.02 -18.86
N GLY A 178 12.37 -10.09 -19.62
CA GLY A 178 12.92 -11.39 -19.29
C GLY A 178 14.41 -11.50 -19.62
N ARG A 179 15.06 -12.56 -19.14
CA ARG A 179 16.49 -12.84 -19.34
C ARG A 179 16.91 -12.96 -20.79
N SER A 180 15.99 -13.31 -21.68
CA SER A 180 16.21 -13.37 -23.13
C SER A 180 16.28 -11.99 -23.79
N GLY A 181 16.11 -10.92 -23.05
CA GLY A 181 15.94 -9.57 -23.58
C GLY A 181 14.54 -9.31 -24.17
N THR A 182 13.62 -10.27 -24.07
CA THR A 182 12.23 -10.08 -24.47
C THR A 182 11.48 -9.34 -23.37
N CYS A 183 10.92 -8.19 -23.71
CA CYS A 183 10.13 -7.39 -22.79
C CYS A 183 8.63 -7.58 -23.06
N LEU A 184 7.88 -7.81 -22.02
CA LEU A 184 6.41 -7.92 -22.05
C LEU A 184 5.80 -6.71 -21.31
N PRO A 185 4.58 -6.30 -21.67
CA PRO A 185 3.87 -5.28 -20.90
C PRO A 185 3.76 -5.70 -19.43
N ALA A 186 3.86 -4.76 -18.51
CA ALA A 186 3.62 -5.01 -17.09
C ALA A 186 2.16 -5.40 -16.84
N GLN A 187 1.94 -6.20 -15.78
CA GLN A 187 0.59 -6.55 -15.33
C GLN A 187 -0.11 -5.30 -14.78
N ARG A 188 -1.23 -4.97 -15.39
CA ARG A 188 -2.09 -3.86 -14.98
C ARG A 188 -3.25 -4.38 -14.13
N THR A 189 -3.68 -3.58 -13.17
CA THR A 189 -4.89 -3.86 -12.39
C THR A 189 -6.02 -2.94 -12.84
N SER A 190 -7.23 -3.49 -12.95
CA SER A 190 -8.43 -2.70 -13.24
C SER A 190 -8.93 -1.99 -11.99
N GLY A 191 -9.55 -0.84 -12.19
CA GLY A 191 -10.30 -0.18 -11.13
C GLY A 191 -11.38 -1.10 -10.56
N ARG A 192 -11.62 -1.00 -9.25
CA ARG A 192 -12.52 -1.90 -8.53
C ARG A 192 -13.24 -1.24 -7.38
N VAL A 193 -14.36 -1.84 -7.00
CA VAL A 193 -15.06 -1.55 -5.75
C VAL A 193 -15.28 -2.86 -5.01
N THR A 194 -14.73 -2.96 -3.81
CA THR A 194 -14.99 -4.09 -2.91
C THR A 194 -15.81 -3.63 -1.72
N LEU A 195 -16.58 -4.56 -1.14
CA LEU A 195 -17.39 -4.33 0.05
C LEU A 195 -17.11 -5.43 1.06
N ASP A 196 -16.67 -5.02 2.24
CA ASP A 196 -16.46 -5.90 3.39
C ASP A 196 -17.48 -5.57 4.49
N SER A 197 -17.97 -6.59 5.19
CA SER A 197 -18.93 -6.41 6.29
C SER A 197 -18.62 -7.36 7.44
N TYR A 198 -18.69 -6.83 8.65
CA TYR A 198 -18.34 -7.55 9.87
C TYR A 198 -19.42 -7.34 10.94
N LEU A 199 -19.88 -8.42 11.51
CA LEU A 199 -20.81 -8.43 12.63
C LEU A 199 -20.13 -9.05 13.85
N SER A 200 -20.21 -8.38 15.00
CA SER A 200 -19.70 -8.89 16.26
C SER A 200 -20.81 -8.87 17.31
N PHE A 201 -21.03 -9.99 17.97
CA PHE A 201 -22.08 -10.13 18.98
C PHE A 201 -21.51 -10.67 20.30
N ASN A 202 -21.60 -9.87 21.36
CA ASN A 202 -21.27 -10.27 22.72
C ASN A 202 -22.47 -10.99 23.34
N VAL A 203 -22.48 -12.31 23.28
CA VAL A 203 -23.54 -13.15 23.88
C VAL A 203 -23.54 -12.96 25.39
N SER A 204 -22.34 -12.94 26.00
CA SER A 204 -22.09 -12.68 27.41
C SER A 204 -20.73 -12.01 27.57
N GLU A 205 -20.34 -11.68 28.81
CA GLU A 205 -19.00 -11.14 29.11
C GLU A 205 -17.87 -12.09 28.68
N LYS A 206 -18.17 -13.39 28.62
CA LYS A 206 -17.18 -14.44 28.27
C LYS A 206 -17.26 -14.92 26.83
N ILE A 207 -18.36 -14.66 26.11
CA ILE A 207 -18.60 -15.22 24.78
C ILE A 207 -18.80 -14.10 23.77
N ASN A 208 -17.93 -14.04 22.78
CA ASN A 208 -18.05 -13.16 21.62
C ASN A 208 -18.11 -14.00 20.33
N ILE A 209 -19.07 -13.71 19.48
CA ILE A 209 -19.25 -14.29 18.15
C ILE A 209 -18.93 -13.22 17.10
N LYS A 210 -18.14 -13.58 16.07
CA LYS A 210 -17.88 -12.71 14.93
C LYS A 210 -18.20 -13.43 13.62
N ILE A 211 -18.87 -12.72 12.74
CA ILE A 211 -19.14 -13.11 11.36
C ILE A 211 -18.51 -12.04 10.48
N GLY A 212 -17.71 -12.47 9.52
CA GLY A 212 -17.10 -11.58 8.53
C GLY A 212 -17.43 -12.05 7.12
N ALA A 213 -17.73 -11.09 6.27
CA ALA A 213 -17.87 -11.30 4.83
C ALA A 213 -16.95 -10.33 4.11
N ARG A 214 -15.95 -10.82 3.40
CA ARG A 214 -15.04 -10.01 2.60
C ARG A 214 -15.38 -10.13 1.13
N ASN A 215 -15.12 -9.05 0.40
CA ASN A 215 -15.39 -8.97 -1.02
C ASN A 215 -16.81 -9.45 -1.38
N LEU A 216 -17.82 -8.87 -0.70
CA LEU A 216 -19.24 -9.19 -0.95
C LEU A 216 -19.66 -8.95 -2.41
N THR A 217 -18.97 -8.04 -3.09
CA THR A 217 -19.15 -7.74 -4.52
C THR A 217 -18.65 -8.86 -5.43
N ASP A 218 -17.88 -9.81 -4.88
CA ASP A 218 -17.30 -10.96 -5.60
C ASP A 218 -16.44 -10.56 -6.82
N VAL A 219 -15.76 -9.44 -6.71
CA VAL A 219 -14.88 -8.92 -7.77
C VAL A 219 -13.62 -9.78 -7.84
N LYS A 220 -13.25 -10.19 -9.04
CA LYS A 220 -11.94 -10.82 -9.30
C LYS A 220 -10.92 -9.71 -9.54
N TYR A 221 -9.86 -9.68 -8.74
CA TYR A 221 -8.83 -8.65 -8.84
C TYR A 221 -7.49 -9.14 -8.32
N TRP A 222 -6.44 -8.44 -8.74
CA TRP A 222 -5.12 -8.49 -8.13
C TRP A 222 -4.96 -7.30 -7.20
N ASP A 223 -4.28 -7.51 -6.08
CA ASP A 223 -3.79 -6.38 -5.30
C ASP A 223 -2.51 -5.84 -5.94
N TYR A 224 -2.49 -4.54 -6.23
CA TYR A 224 -1.44 -3.96 -7.07
C TYR A 224 -0.02 -4.22 -6.56
N PRO A 225 0.31 -4.04 -5.26
CA PRO A 225 1.66 -4.33 -4.76
C PRO A 225 2.12 -5.77 -4.98
N THR A 226 1.17 -6.70 -5.09
CA THR A 226 1.49 -8.13 -5.30
C THR A 226 1.87 -8.42 -6.75
N VAL A 227 1.35 -7.65 -7.70
CA VAL A 227 1.59 -7.86 -9.14
C VAL A 227 2.44 -6.78 -9.79
N ALA A 228 2.86 -5.76 -9.03
CA ALA A 228 3.83 -4.78 -9.51
C ALA A 228 5.12 -5.48 -9.95
N GLY A 229 5.61 -5.15 -11.15
CA GLY A 229 6.78 -5.80 -11.73
C GLY A 229 6.55 -7.20 -12.32
N GLN A 230 5.30 -7.71 -12.35
CA GLN A 230 4.98 -8.95 -13.06
C GLN A 230 4.61 -8.67 -14.52
N ALA A 231 4.98 -9.59 -15.42
CA ALA A 231 4.58 -9.51 -16.81
C ALA A 231 3.10 -9.84 -16.99
N ALA A 232 2.44 -9.16 -17.92
CA ALA A 232 1.05 -9.42 -18.26
C ALA A 232 0.83 -10.90 -18.65
N GLY A 233 -0.20 -11.52 -18.08
CA GLY A 233 -0.55 -12.93 -18.31
C GLY A 233 0.22 -13.94 -17.45
N THR A 234 1.08 -13.50 -16.53
CA THR A 234 1.78 -14.39 -15.58
C THR A 234 1.27 -14.25 -14.14
N ALA A 235 0.29 -13.40 -13.91
CA ALA A 235 -0.15 -13.02 -12.56
C ALA A 235 -1.38 -13.82 -12.05
N ASP A 236 -1.85 -14.84 -12.76
CA ASP A 236 -3.09 -15.56 -12.40
C ASP A 236 -3.01 -16.22 -11.01
N GLU A 237 -1.84 -16.66 -10.60
CA GLU A 237 -1.60 -17.26 -9.27
C GLU A 237 -1.71 -16.25 -8.11
N TYR A 238 -1.65 -14.95 -8.41
CA TYR A 238 -1.74 -13.87 -7.41
C TYR A 238 -3.16 -13.30 -7.29
N LEU A 239 -4.15 -13.94 -7.91
CA LEU A 239 -5.53 -13.51 -7.81
C LEU A 239 -6.00 -13.52 -6.37
N MET A 240 -6.55 -12.38 -5.93
CA MET A 240 -7.11 -12.27 -4.59
C MET A 240 -8.36 -13.15 -4.44
N PRO A 241 -8.62 -13.68 -3.24
CA PRO A 241 -9.82 -14.46 -2.99
C PRO A 241 -11.09 -13.69 -3.38
N GLY A 242 -12.01 -14.35 -4.05
CA GLY A 242 -13.36 -13.83 -4.25
C GLY A 242 -14.11 -13.67 -2.92
N ARG A 243 -15.43 -13.68 -2.96
CA ARG A 243 -16.25 -13.59 -1.73
C ARG A 243 -15.82 -14.62 -0.71
N ASN A 244 -15.47 -14.16 0.48
CA ASN A 244 -15.00 -15.01 1.58
C ASN A 244 -15.83 -14.77 2.83
N LEU A 245 -16.30 -15.85 3.45
CA LEU A 245 -17.06 -15.81 4.70
C LEU A 245 -16.22 -16.38 5.83
N SER A 246 -16.22 -15.72 6.96
CA SER A 246 -15.54 -16.16 8.18
C SER A 246 -16.48 -16.17 9.37
N PHE A 247 -16.26 -17.13 10.25
CA PHE A 247 -17.00 -17.25 11.51
C PHE A 247 -16.00 -17.55 12.62
N SER A 248 -16.13 -16.88 13.76
CA SER A 248 -15.33 -17.18 14.94
C SER A 248 -16.12 -17.05 16.23
N VAL A 249 -15.81 -17.91 17.19
CA VAL A 249 -16.30 -17.82 18.57
C VAL A 249 -15.09 -17.69 19.48
N ARG A 250 -15.09 -16.68 20.34
CA ARG A 250 -14.11 -16.50 21.40
C ARG A 250 -14.76 -16.73 22.75
N TYR A 251 -14.16 -17.59 23.55
CA TYR A 251 -14.51 -17.79 24.95
C TYR A 251 -13.33 -17.33 25.83
N SER A 252 -13.63 -16.49 26.82
CA SER A 252 -12.65 -16.00 27.82
C SER A 252 -12.97 -16.63 29.16
N LEU A 253 -11.96 -17.24 29.80
CA LEU A 253 -12.06 -17.88 31.11
C LEU A 253 -12.16 -16.85 32.25
#